data_2edd38b64d4202567113766f5b0b3201
#
_entry.id   2edd38b64d4202567113766f5b0b3201
#
_cell.length_a   1.000
_cell.length_b   1.000
_cell.length_c   1.000
_cell.angle_alpha   90.00
_cell.angle_beta   90.00
_cell.angle_gamma   90.00
#
_symmetry.space_group_name_H-M   'P 1'
#
loop_
_entity.id
_entity.type
_entity.pdbx_description
1 polymer ?
#
loop_
_entity_poly.entity_id
_entity_poly.type
_entity_poly.pdbx_seq_one_letter_code
_entity_poly.pdbx_strand_id
1 'polypeptide(L)'
;GNVTSTSSITFTYILMANNAGEYTIPGASIVADGDQMVSNSVKIKVLPQDQGGNSGQNNSSSGSIHSSSGTSVSNQDLFIMASASKTNVYEQEAFVLTYKIYTRESNLQLNNAKLPDFKGFHSQEIEMTTNARWTPEHYQGRNYYTTVYRQFVLFPQQSGKLYIDPAQFQMTIGKPVQSDDPFDAFFNGGSNVIEIKKNISTPKIAINVNPLPTGKPADFSGGVGEFNISSSINSKELKTNDAITIKLVISGTGNLKLISNPEIKFPDDFEVYDPKVDNQVRLTREGLTGNKIIEYLAIPRHAGTYKIPGVSFSYFDIRSKSYKTLKTEDYVVNVEKGAGNAEQV
;
A
#
# COMPACT_ATOMS: atom_id res chain seq x y z
N GLY A 1 20.61 -54.24 -16.57
CA GLY A 1 20.40 -52.86 -16.10
C GLY A 1 20.20 -51.94 -17.29
N ASN A 2 19.03 -51.25 -17.38
CA ASN A 2 18.80 -50.25 -18.41
C ASN A 2 19.63 -49.02 -18.09
N VAL A 3 20.57 -48.66 -18.93
CA VAL A 3 21.31 -47.39 -18.85
C VAL A 3 20.47 -46.33 -19.56
N THR A 4 19.86 -45.44 -18.80
CA THR A 4 19.18 -44.24 -19.35
C THR A 4 20.24 -43.18 -19.59
N SER A 5 20.49 -42.81 -20.85
CA SER A 5 21.36 -41.70 -21.22
C SER A 5 20.52 -40.45 -21.41
N THR A 6 20.77 -39.41 -20.62
CA THR A 6 20.13 -38.10 -20.76
C THR A 6 21.08 -37.15 -21.48
N SER A 7 20.70 -36.58 -22.61
CA SER A 7 21.48 -35.55 -23.31
C SER A 7 20.72 -34.21 -23.24
N SER A 8 21.45 -33.11 -23.03
CA SER A 8 20.91 -31.77 -23.11
C SER A 8 21.63 -30.95 -24.18
N ILE A 9 20.87 -30.15 -24.94
CA ILE A 9 21.41 -29.21 -25.93
C ILE A 9 21.03 -27.80 -25.47
N THR A 10 22.05 -26.95 -25.36
CA THR A 10 21.84 -25.53 -24.97
C THR A 10 22.15 -24.63 -26.18
N PHE A 11 21.21 -23.80 -26.54
CA PHE A 11 21.38 -22.74 -27.55
C PHE A 11 21.49 -21.39 -26.83
N THR A 12 22.54 -20.64 -27.14
CA THR A 12 22.77 -19.31 -26.59
C THR A 12 22.61 -18.27 -27.68
N TYR A 13 21.69 -17.31 -27.50
CA TYR A 13 21.48 -16.20 -28.41
C TYR A 13 21.87 -14.89 -27.74
N ILE A 14 22.66 -14.07 -28.43
CA ILE A 14 23.02 -12.72 -27.99
C ILE A 14 22.16 -11.75 -28.79
N LEU A 15 21.33 -10.96 -28.08
CA LEU A 15 20.46 -9.98 -28.67
C LEU A 15 20.89 -8.57 -28.33
N MET A 16 20.79 -7.63 -29.27
CA MET A 16 21.07 -6.22 -29.08
C MET A 16 19.79 -5.41 -29.32
N ALA A 17 19.40 -4.58 -28.37
CA ALA A 17 18.31 -3.64 -28.51
C ALA A 17 18.86 -2.30 -28.98
N ASN A 18 18.37 -1.77 -30.09
CA ASN A 18 18.82 -0.51 -30.66
C ASN A 18 18.08 0.70 -30.06
N ASN A 19 16.91 0.50 -29.49
CA ASN A 19 16.08 1.58 -28.92
C ASN A 19 15.60 1.20 -27.51
N ALA A 20 15.37 2.21 -26.69
CA ALA A 20 14.68 2.04 -25.42
C ALA A 20 13.22 1.61 -25.65
N GLY A 21 12.68 0.77 -24.78
CA GLY A 21 11.31 0.29 -24.87
C GLY A 21 11.08 -1.03 -24.15
N GLU A 22 9.86 -1.54 -24.23
CA GLU A 22 9.53 -2.88 -23.75
C GLU A 22 9.44 -3.85 -24.92
N TYR A 23 10.18 -4.95 -24.81
CA TYR A 23 10.26 -6.00 -25.82
C TYR A 23 9.79 -7.31 -25.21
N THR A 24 9.04 -8.08 -26.01
CA THR A 24 8.67 -9.44 -25.64
C THR A 24 9.42 -10.42 -26.55
N ILE A 25 10.24 -11.28 -25.98
CA ILE A 25 10.82 -12.42 -26.69
C ILE A 25 9.80 -13.54 -26.60
N PRO A 26 9.23 -13.99 -27.73
CA PRO A 26 8.26 -15.07 -27.72
C PRO A 26 8.88 -16.38 -27.25
N GLY A 27 8.06 -17.31 -26.78
CA GLY A 27 8.51 -18.65 -26.43
C GLY A 27 9.14 -19.38 -27.60
N ALA A 28 10.23 -20.09 -27.37
CA ALA A 28 10.85 -20.97 -28.35
C ALA A 28 9.99 -22.23 -28.53
N SER A 29 9.78 -22.68 -29.75
CA SER A 29 9.09 -23.92 -30.05
C SER A 29 10.06 -24.99 -30.53
N ILE A 30 9.91 -26.19 -30.00
CA ILE A 30 10.68 -27.38 -30.41
C ILE A 30 9.70 -28.53 -30.67
N VAL A 31 10.10 -29.42 -31.56
CA VAL A 31 9.42 -30.67 -31.77
C VAL A 31 10.30 -31.82 -31.28
N ALA A 32 9.82 -32.60 -30.34
CA ALA A 32 10.50 -33.80 -29.83
C ALA A 32 9.51 -34.97 -29.85
N ASP A 33 9.92 -36.06 -30.42
CA ASP A 33 9.12 -37.29 -30.57
C ASP A 33 7.74 -37.11 -31.24
N GLY A 34 7.61 -36.07 -32.10
CA GLY A 34 6.38 -35.73 -32.77
C GLY A 34 5.47 -34.72 -32.05
N ASP A 35 5.79 -34.40 -30.81
CA ASP A 35 5.06 -33.42 -29.99
C ASP A 35 5.74 -32.04 -30.04
N GLN A 36 4.91 -31.02 -30.26
CA GLN A 36 5.37 -29.62 -30.22
C GLN A 36 5.32 -29.08 -28.81
N MET A 37 6.47 -28.63 -28.26
CA MET A 37 6.58 -27.97 -26.99
C MET A 37 7.00 -26.50 -27.18
N VAL A 38 6.43 -25.59 -26.38
CA VAL A 38 6.70 -24.16 -26.45
C VAL A 38 7.16 -23.70 -25.07
N SER A 39 8.29 -22.97 -25.00
CA SER A 39 8.75 -22.37 -23.77
C SER A 39 7.93 -21.13 -23.39
N ASN A 40 8.08 -20.61 -22.17
CA ASN A 40 7.53 -19.33 -21.78
C ASN A 40 8.15 -18.16 -22.57
N SER A 41 7.39 -17.07 -22.73
CA SER A 41 7.91 -15.80 -23.25
C SER A 41 8.63 -15.01 -22.17
N VAL A 42 9.58 -14.14 -22.59
CA VAL A 42 10.34 -13.26 -21.68
C VAL A 42 10.10 -11.81 -22.07
N LYS A 43 9.72 -10.97 -21.09
CA LYS A 43 9.61 -9.52 -21.28
C LYS A 43 10.89 -8.83 -20.83
N ILE A 44 11.42 -7.96 -21.68
CA ILE A 44 12.66 -7.19 -21.42
C ILE A 44 12.33 -5.71 -21.54
N LYS A 45 12.70 -4.92 -20.53
CA LYS A 45 12.63 -3.47 -20.57
C LYS A 45 14.02 -2.91 -20.83
N VAL A 46 14.18 -2.23 -21.95
CA VAL A 46 15.42 -1.53 -22.33
C VAL A 46 15.30 -0.06 -21.93
N LEU A 47 16.19 0.40 -21.07
CA LEU A 47 16.22 1.79 -20.61
C LEU A 47 16.88 2.71 -21.65
N PRO A 48 16.55 4.02 -21.67
CA PRO A 48 17.28 5.00 -22.48
C PRO A 48 18.76 5.05 -22.12
N GLN A 49 19.57 5.56 -23.04
CA GLN A 49 21.00 5.75 -22.81
C GLN A 49 21.24 6.75 -21.67
N ASP A 50 22.21 6.46 -20.81
CA ASP A 50 22.60 7.34 -19.70
C ASP A 50 23.32 8.58 -20.25
N GLN A 51 22.75 9.77 -20.02
CA GLN A 51 23.32 11.06 -20.45
C GLN A 51 24.42 11.57 -19.51
N GLY A 52 24.69 10.89 -18.40
CA GLY A 52 25.63 11.33 -17.36
C GLY A 52 27.07 10.82 -17.48
N GLY A 53 27.42 10.14 -18.56
CA GLY A 53 28.77 9.62 -18.81
C GLY A 53 29.51 10.46 -19.84
N ASN A 54 30.63 11.09 -19.45
CA ASN A 54 31.58 11.65 -20.40
C ASN A 54 32.07 10.49 -21.29
N SER A 55 31.81 10.58 -22.60
CA SER A 55 32.11 9.54 -23.58
C SER A 55 33.60 9.36 -23.77
N GLY A 56 34.21 8.53 -22.94
CA GLY A 56 35.44 7.82 -23.28
C GLY A 56 35.03 6.56 -24.03
N GLN A 57 35.29 6.57 -25.32
CA GLN A 57 35.07 5.49 -26.25
C GLN A 57 35.74 4.21 -25.77
N ASN A 58 34.97 3.25 -25.23
CA ASN A 58 35.36 1.83 -25.23
C ASN A 58 34.12 0.95 -25.30
N ASN A 59 34.07 0.23 -26.37
CA ASN A 59 33.15 -0.77 -26.79
C ASN A 59 33.14 -1.93 -25.77
N SER A 60 32.16 -2.00 -24.90
CA SER A 60 31.79 -3.23 -24.17
C SER A 60 30.33 -3.16 -23.76
N SER A 61 29.54 -3.90 -24.47
CA SER A 61 28.13 -4.14 -24.23
C SER A 61 27.91 -4.96 -22.95
N SER A 62 27.62 -4.27 -21.87
CA SER A 62 26.74 -4.82 -20.82
C SER A 62 26.13 -3.62 -20.12
N GLY A 63 24.79 -3.61 -20.03
CA GLY A 63 24.00 -2.51 -19.49
C GLY A 63 24.16 -2.32 -17.98
N SER A 64 25.39 -2.15 -17.52
CA SER A 64 25.70 -1.80 -16.14
C SER A 64 25.52 -0.30 -15.93
N ILE A 65 24.79 0.04 -14.89
CA ILE A 65 24.68 1.40 -14.37
C ILE A 65 26.05 1.78 -13.83
N HIS A 66 26.71 2.78 -14.43
CA HIS A 66 28.06 3.18 -14.02
C HIS A 66 28.03 3.93 -12.70
N SER A 67 28.78 3.45 -11.71
CA SER A 67 29.09 4.19 -10.50
C SER A 67 30.05 5.36 -10.78
N SER A 68 29.95 6.43 -9.98
CA SER A 68 30.87 7.56 -10.06
C SER A 68 32.28 7.11 -9.66
N SER A 69 33.28 7.44 -10.48
CA SER A 69 34.70 7.24 -10.13
C SER A 69 35.14 8.36 -9.18
N GLY A 70 35.69 8.00 -8.02
CA GLY A 70 36.24 8.95 -7.05
C GLY A 70 35.87 8.66 -5.59
N THR A 71 36.50 9.38 -4.67
CA THR A 71 36.35 9.23 -3.21
C THR A 71 35.12 9.97 -2.64
N SER A 72 34.29 10.60 -3.49
CA SER A 72 33.06 11.29 -3.10
C SER A 72 31.85 10.71 -3.82
N VAL A 73 30.68 10.81 -3.18
CA VAL A 73 29.39 10.44 -3.75
C VAL A 73 28.54 11.68 -3.91
N SER A 74 28.21 12.03 -5.15
CA SER A 74 27.41 13.22 -5.44
C SER A 74 25.95 13.04 -5.01
N ASN A 75 25.22 14.16 -4.85
CA ASN A 75 23.76 14.09 -4.61
C ASN A 75 22.98 13.59 -5.83
N GLN A 76 23.63 13.52 -6.99
CA GLN A 76 23.05 12.96 -8.21
C GLN A 76 23.29 11.45 -8.31
N ASP A 77 24.27 10.88 -7.59
CA ASP A 77 24.57 9.45 -7.62
C ASP A 77 23.81 8.66 -6.54
N LEU A 78 23.46 9.32 -5.45
CA LEU A 78 22.66 8.74 -4.37
C LEU A 78 21.75 9.80 -3.76
N PHE A 79 20.44 9.59 -3.84
CA PHE A 79 19.43 10.43 -3.19
C PHE A 79 18.20 9.60 -2.81
N ILE A 80 17.36 10.18 -1.95
CA ILE A 80 16.08 9.60 -1.55
C ILE A 80 14.98 10.58 -1.94
N MET A 81 14.03 10.08 -2.70
CA MET A 81 12.84 10.83 -3.10
C MET A 81 11.69 10.50 -2.18
N ALA A 82 11.07 11.54 -1.62
CA ALA A 82 9.76 11.47 -1.00
C ALA A 82 8.72 11.98 -2.01
N SER A 83 7.72 11.17 -2.31
CA SER A 83 6.67 11.52 -3.27
C SER A 83 5.29 11.20 -2.72
N ALA A 84 4.35 12.13 -2.89
CA ALA A 84 2.94 11.93 -2.59
C ALA A 84 2.18 11.56 -3.88
N SER A 85 1.30 10.57 -3.82
CA SER A 85 0.48 10.15 -4.97
C SER A 85 -0.52 11.22 -5.40
N LYS A 86 -0.90 12.12 -4.46
CA LYS A 86 -1.76 13.29 -4.67
C LYS A 86 -1.27 14.42 -3.78
N THR A 87 -1.30 15.64 -4.29
CA THR A 87 -0.97 16.86 -3.54
C THR A 87 -2.18 17.76 -3.28
N ASN A 88 -3.31 17.45 -3.92
CA ASN A 88 -4.63 18.07 -3.68
C ASN A 88 -5.60 16.96 -3.32
N VAL A 89 -6.13 17.00 -2.11
CA VAL A 89 -7.03 15.99 -1.54
C VAL A 89 -8.11 16.66 -0.72
N TYR A 90 -9.16 15.92 -0.38
CA TYR A 90 -10.13 16.33 0.63
C TYR A 90 -9.71 15.89 2.03
N GLU A 91 -10.29 16.50 3.06
CA GLU A 91 -10.19 15.97 4.42
C GLU A 91 -10.55 14.48 4.44
N GLN A 92 -9.76 13.67 5.15
CA GLN A 92 -9.92 12.22 5.29
C GLN A 92 -9.73 11.41 3.98
N GLU A 93 -9.43 12.05 2.84
CA GLU A 93 -9.12 11.34 1.60
C GLU A 93 -7.73 10.71 1.67
N ALA A 94 -7.65 9.41 1.40
CA ALA A 94 -6.41 8.67 1.40
C ALA A 94 -5.48 9.07 0.25
N PHE A 95 -4.19 9.20 0.56
CA PHE A 95 -3.13 9.27 -0.45
C PHE A 95 -1.87 8.54 0.05
N VAL A 96 -0.99 8.15 -0.87
CA VAL A 96 0.23 7.40 -0.54
C VAL A 96 1.43 8.33 -0.53
N LEU A 97 2.22 8.26 0.54
CA LEU A 97 3.57 8.80 0.62
C LEU A 97 4.57 7.67 0.43
N THR A 98 5.49 7.83 -0.51
CA THR A 98 6.53 6.86 -0.83
C THR A 98 7.90 7.46 -0.61
N TYR A 99 8.75 6.79 0.14
CA TYR A 99 10.19 7.04 0.21
C TYR A 99 10.90 6.02 -0.67
N LYS A 100 11.61 6.50 -1.70
CA LYS A 100 12.29 5.68 -2.70
C LYS A 100 13.75 6.06 -2.80
N ILE A 101 14.64 5.09 -2.73
CA ILE A 101 16.08 5.26 -2.85
C ILE A 101 16.45 5.15 -4.32
N TYR A 102 17.25 6.09 -4.81
CA TYR A 102 17.88 6.10 -6.12
C TYR A 102 19.39 6.07 -5.96
N THR A 103 20.03 5.10 -6.58
CA THR A 103 21.49 4.93 -6.47
C THR A 103 22.14 4.48 -7.76
N ARG A 104 23.37 4.93 -7.95
CA ARG A 104 24.33 4.44 -8.93
C ARG A 104 25.48 3.68 -8.25
N GLU A 105 25.47 3.66 -6.93
CA GLU A 105 26.48 3.00 -6.10
C GLU A 105 26.03 1.57 -5.73
N SER A 106 26.98 0.63 -5.67
CA SER A 106 26.67 -0.79 -5.48
C SER A 106 26.63 -1.23 -4.02
N ASN A 107 27.53 -0.72 -3.17
CA ASN A 107 27.67 -1.16 -1.79
C ASN A 107 27.05 -0.13 -0.83
N LEU A 108 25.73 -0.23 -0.63
CA LEU A 108 24.96 0.68 0.20
C LEU A 108 24.53 0.02 1.50
N GLN A 109 24.74 0.74 2.59
CA GLN A 109 24.18 0.40 3.91
C GLN A 109 23.40 1.59 4.46
N LEU A 110 22.13 1.36 4.83
CA LEU A 110 21.34 2.31 5.59
C LEU A 110 21.68 2.14 7.08
N ASN A 111 22.29 3.17 7.68
CA ASN A 111 22.68 3.14 9.09
C ASN A 111 21.54 3.65 9.99
N ASN A 112 20.88 4.72 9.56
CA ASN A 112 19.79 5.32 10.31
C ASN A 112 18.79 6.03 9.39
N ALA A 113 17.51 6.03 9.79
CA ALA A 113 16.46 6.77 9.13
C ALA A 113 15.54 7.41 10.18
N LYS A 114 15.37 8.72 10.10
CA LYS A 114 14.43 9.48 10.93
C LYS A 114 13.33 10.03 10.05
N LEU A 115 12.15 9.45 10.15
CA LEU A 115 10.94 9.91 9.47
C LEU A 115 10.24 11.00 10.29
N PRO A 116 9.49 11.91 9.64
CA PRO A 116 8.70 12.92 10.35
C PRO A 116 7.45 12.31 11.03
N ASP A 117 6.88 13.05 11.97
CA ASP A 117 5.69 12.63 12.73
C ASP A 117 4.36 12.74 11.95
N PHE A 118 4.37 13.14 10.70
CA PHE A 118 3.18 13.37 9.84
C PHE A 118 2.09 14.22 10.52
N LYS A 119 2.47 15.36 11.10
CA LYS A 119 1.56 16.26 11.81
C LYS A 119 0.37 16.68 10.93
N GLY A 120 -0.84 16.50 11.47
CA GLY A 120 -2.08 16.79 10.74
C GLY A 120 -2.58 15.65 9.87
N PHE A 121 -1.91 14.50 9.89
CA PHE A 121 -2.32 13.29 9.18
C PHE A 121 -2.46 12.10 10.14
N HIS A 122 -3.48 11.30 9.93
CA HIS A 122 -3.47 9.92 10.41
C HIS A 122 -2.68 9.08 9.42
N SER A 123 -1.70 8.32 9.89
CA SER A 123 -0.79 7.56 9.03
C SER A 123 -0.87 6.06 9.32
N GLN A 124 -0.78 5.26 8.27
CA GLN A 124 -0.63 3.81 8.36
C GLN A 124 0.46 3.36 7.40
N GLU A 125 1.42 2.60 7.91
CA GLU A 125 2.50 2.04 7.09
C GLU A 125 1.98 0.85 6.28
N ILE A 126 2.32 0.82 4.98
CA ILE A 126 2.07 -0.34 4.13
C ILE A 126 3.17 -1.37 4.40
N GLU A 127 2.76 -2.54 4.88
CA GLU A 127 3.69 -3.65 5.06
C GLU A 127 4.31 -4.04 3.71
N MET A 128 5.62 -3.99 3.66
CA MET A 128 6.39 -4.39 2.48
C MET A 128 7.06 -5.72 2.75
N THR A 129 7.15 -6.56 1.71
CA THR A 129 7.93 -7.81 1.79
C THR A 129 9.38 -7.49 2.14
N THR A 130 9.95 -8.24 3.07
CA THR A 130 11.23 -8.01 3.76
C THR A 130 12.46 -7.91 2.84
N ASN A 131 12.34 -8.29 1.57
CA ASN A 131 13.45 -8.25 0.61
C ASN A 131 13.36 -7.00 -0.26
N ALA A 132 14.20 -6.02 0.02
CA ALA A 132 14.38 -4.86 -0.85
C ALA A 132 14.74 -5.32 -2.27
N ARG A 133 13.80 -5.16 -3.20
CA ARG A 133 14.03 -5.51 -4.61
C ARG A 133 14.54 -4.29 -5.34
N TRP A 134 15.78 -4.33 -5.76
CA TRP A 134 16.37 -3.31 -6.60
C TRP A 134 15.93 -3.48 -8.04
N THR A 135 15.44 -2.39 -8.64
CA THR A 135 15.00 -2.35 -10.04
C THR A 135 15.71 -1.22 -10.78
N PRO A 136 16.18 -1.45 -12.01
CA PRO A 136 16.74 -0.38 -12.82
C PRO A 136 15.62 0.58 -13.29
N GLU A 137 15.90 1.89 -13.24
CA GLU A 137 14.98 2.96 -13.64
C GLU A 137 15.73 4.10 -14.28
N HIS A 138 15.16 4.66 -15.36
CA HIS A 138 15.66 5.88 -15.96
C HIS A 138 14.95 7.10 -15.36
N TYR A 139 15.72 8.03 -14.79
CA TYR A 139 15.20 9.24 -14.17
C TYR A 139 16.09 10.44 -14.49
N GLN A 140 15.51 11.52 -15.00
CA GLN A 140 16.20 12.78 -15.37
C GLN A 140 17.47 12.57 -16.21
N GLY A 141 17.37 11.73 -17.26
CA GLY A 141 18.48 11.48 -18.18
C GLY A 141 19.53 10.49 -17.68
N ARG A 142 19.36 9.90 -16.50
CA ARG A 142 20.31 8.96 -15.89
C ARG A 142 19.67 7.66 -15.48
N ASN A 143 20.44 6.59 -15.47
CA ASN A 143 20.01 5.28 -15.03
C ASN A 143 20.41 5.03 -13.57
N TYR A 144 19.47 4.53 -12.78
CA TYR A 144 19.63 4.24 -11.37
C TYR A 144 19.14 2.84 -11.04
N TYR A 145 19.69 2.25 -10.01
CA TYR A 145 19.01 1.21 -9.25
C TYR A 145 18.12 1.86 -8.21
N THR A 146 16.87 1.43 -8.14
CA THR A 146 15.89 2.00 -7.23
C THR A 146 15.23 0.94 -6.37
N THR A 147 14.91 1.30 -5.14
CA THR A 147 14.08 0.48 -4.27
C THR A 147 13.18 1.36 -3.43
N VAL A 148 11.97 0.88 -3.14
CA VAL A 148 11.08 1.54 -2.21
C VAL A 148 11.53 1.20 -0.80
N TYR A 149 11.85 2.23 -0.01
CA TYR A 149 12.23 2.08 1.39
C TYR A 149 11.02 1.88 2.29
N ARG A 150 10.04 2.81 2.23
CA ARG A 150 8.78 2.74 2.98
C ARG A 150 7.65 3.43 2.24
N GLN A 151 6.44 2.98 2.50
CA GLN A 151 5.21 3.61 2.03
C GLN A 151 4.22 3.77 3.17
N PHE A 152 3.52 4.90 3.17
CA PHE A 152 2.48 5.22 4.13
C PHE A 152 1.21 5.63 3.40
N VAL A 153 0.06 5.20 3.89
CA VAL A 153 -1.23 5.81 3.54
C VAL A 153 -1.53 6.88 4.57
N LEU A 154 -1.74 8.09 4.10
CA LEU A 154 -2.02 9.26 4.93
C LEU A 154 -3.46 9.73 4.71
N PHE A 155 -4.13 10.11 5.80
CA PHE A 155 -5.46 10.65 5.83
C PHE A 155 -5.41 12.03 6.50
N PRO A 156 -5.60 13.15 5.77
CA PRO A 156 -5.58 14.48 6.36
C PRO A 156 -6.69 14.65 7.40
N GLN A 157 -6.37 15.20 8.56
CA GLN A 157 -7.33 15.37 9.67
C GLN A 157 -7.98 16.76 9.69
N GLN A 158 -7.46 17.69 8.91
CA GLN A 158 -7.97 19.07 8.82
C GLN A 158 -7.71 19.64 7.43
N SER A 159 -8.53 20.59 7.02
CA SER A 159 -8.36 21.34 5.78
C SER A 159 -7.25 22.39 5.88
N GLY A 160 -6.81 22.88 4.73
CA GLY A 160 -5.76 23.88 4.60
C GLY A 160 -4.49 23.32 3.97
N LYS A 161 -3.41 24.08 4.05
CA LYS A 161 -2.11 23.67 3.52
C LYS A 161 -1.32 22.95 4.61
N LEU A 162 -1.23 21.64 4.50
CA LEU A 162 -0.45 20.79 5.40
C LEU A 162 0.92 20.47 4.78
N TYR A 163 1.87 20.11 5.62
CA TYR A 163 3.23 19.81 5.18
C TYR A 163 3.70 18.47 5.72
N ILE A 164 4.38 17.72 4.87
CA ILE A 164 5.18 16.57 5.26
C ILE A 164 6.61 17.08 5.38
N ASP A 165 7.14 17.08 6.58
CA ASP A 165 8.49 17.57 6.86
C ASP A 165 9.55 16.62 6.30
N PRO A 166 10.80 17.11 6.11
CA PRO A 166 11.89 16.30 5.59
C PRO A 166 12.20 15.08 6.45
N ALA A 167 12.37 13.92 5.82
CA ALA A 167 12.99 12.75 6.43
C ALA A 167 14.52 12.85 6.34
N GLN A 168 15.22 12.30 7.34
CA GLN A 168 16.68 12.29 7.42
C GLN A 168 17.19 10.86 7.34
N PHE A 169 18.19 10.63 6.52
CA PHE A 169 18.81 9.33 6.33
C PHE A 169 20.32 9.41 6.46
N GLN A 170 20.91 8.43 7.12
CA GLN A 170 22.36 8.26 7.19
C GLN A 170 22.73 6.96 6.47
N MET A 171 23.54 7.08 5.45
CA MET A 171 23.96 5.95 4.62
C MET A 171 25.50 5.84 4.58
N THR A 172 25.99 4.63 4.52
CA THR A 172 27.42 4.31 4.25
C THR A 172 27.52 3.67 2.88
N ILE A 173 28.47 4.14 2.09
CA ILE A 173 28.77 3.64 0.75
C ILE A 173 30.19 3.08 0.76
N GLY A 174 30.34 1.80 0.46
CA GLY A 174 31.64 1.17 0.26
C GLY A 174 32.13 1.36 -1.18
N LYS A 175 33.21 2.14 -1.38
CA LYS A 175 33.83 2.30 -2.70
C LYS A 175 35.12 1.53 -2.78
N PRO A 176 35.29 0.66 -3.79
CA PRO A 176 36.57 0.07 -4.06
C PRO A 176 37.53 1.15 -4.59
N VAL A 177 38.70 1.26 -3.97
CA VAL A 177 39.81 2.10 -4.45
C VAL A 177 40.98 1.19 -4.78
N GLN A 178 41.63 1.51 -5.90
CA GLN A 178 42.84 0.79 -6.27
C GLN A 178 43.97 1.23 -5.34
N SER A 179 44.63 0.27 -4.69
CA SER A 179 45.77 0.56 -3.86
C SER A 179 47.02 0.71 -4.74
N ASP A 180 47.76 1.79 -4.56
CA ASP A 180 49.05 1.98 -5.21
C ASP A 180 50.16 1.25 -4.48
N ASP A 181 49.88 0.52 -3.38
CA ASP A 181 50.85 -0.26 -2.64
C ASP A 181 51.06 -1.64 -3.31
N PRO A 182 52.29 -1.96 -3.79
CA PRO A 182 52.58 -3.25 -4.39
C PRO A 182 52.33 -4.45 -3.49
N PHE A 183 52.35 -4.25 -2.16
CA PHE A 183 52.10 -5.30 -1.17
C PHE A 183 50.62 -5.66 -1.08
N ASP A 184 49.71 -4.63 -1.10
CA ASP A 184 48.26 -4.82 -1.16
C ASP A 184 47.82 -5.46 -2.48
N ALA A 185 48.49 -5.13 -3.59
CA ALA A 185 48.23 -5.74 -4.89
C ALA A 185 48.51 -7.24 -4.89
N PHE A 186 49.50 -7.67 -4.13
CA PHE A 186 49.93 -9.08 -4.08
C PHE A 186 49.08 -9.92 -3.10
N PHE A 187 48.70 -9.37 -1.93
CA PHE A 187 48.04 -10.13 -0.88
C PHE A 187 46.53 -9.97 -0.85
N ASN A 188 45.99 -8.82 -1.27
CA ASN A 188 44.53 -8.46 -1.20
C ASN A 188 43.90 -8.24 -2.59
N GLY A 189 44.57 -8.62 -3.67
CA GLY A 189 44.06 -8.36 -5.03
C GLY A 189 44.05 -6.89 -5.42
N GLY A 190 44.73 -6.00 -4.68
CA GLY A 190 44.97 -4.60 -5.02
C GLY A 190 43.75 -3.67 -4.85
N SER A 191 42.71 -4.12 -4.16
CA SER A 191 41.54 -3.26 -3.92
C SER A 191 41.26 -3.09 -2.44
N ASN A 192 41.33 -1.86 -1.95
CA ASN A 192 40.84 -1.45 -0.66
C ASN A 192 39.41 -0.86 -0.81
N VAL A 193 38.57 -1.06 0.20
CA VAL A 193 37.22 -0.45 0.25
C VAL A 193 37.26 0.72 1.24
N ILE A 194 36.99 1.90 0.74
CA ILE A 194 36.78 3.08 1.61
C ILE A 194 35.29 3.24 1.90
N GLU A 195 34.98 3.59 3.14
CA GLU A 195 33.61 3.88 3.56
C GLU A 195 33.34 5.38 3.52
N ILE A 196 32.32 5.77 2.77
CA ILE A 196 31.86 7.14 2.65
C ILE A 196 30.52 7.27 3.38
N LYS A 197 30.46 8.06 4.44
CA LYS A 197 29.22 8.37 5.15
C LYS A 197 28.52 9.54 4.48
N LYS A 198 27.21 9.40 4.23
CA LYS A 198 26.39 10.40 3.59
C LYS A 198 25.09 10.63 4.36
N ASN A 199 24.79 11.90 4.67
CA ASN A 199 23.52 12.33 5.22
C ASN A 199 22.65 12.84 4.07
N ILE A 200 21.43 12.33 3.97
CA ILE A 200 20.46 12.67 2.93
C ILE A 200 19.19 13.16 3.61
N SER A 201 18.69 14.32 3.15
CA SER A 201 17.43 14.90 3.57
C SER A 201 16.46 14.93 2.40
N THR A 202 15.22 14.49 2.61
CA THR A 202 14.19 14.64 1.59
C THR A 202 13.63 16.07 1.59
N PRO A 203 13.10 16.55 0.45
CA PRO A 203 12.42 17.85 0.43
C PRO A 203 11.13 17.81 1.25
N LYS A 204 10.72 18.98 1.73
CA LYS A 204 9.40 19.21 2.33
C LYS A 204 8.31 19.13 1.27
N ILE A 205 7.22 18.41 1.53
CA ILE A 205 6.10 18.27 0.60
C ILE A 205 4.90 19.04 1.13
N ALA A 206 4.29 19.88 0.28
CA ALA A 206 3.06 20.58 0.58
C ALA A 206 1.86 19.77 0.07
N ILE A 207 0.86 19.59 0.92
CA ILE A 207 -0.42 18.96 0.58
C ILE A 207 -1.53 19.98 0.79
N ASN A 208 -2.28 20.28 -0.26
CA ASN A 208 -3.45 21.14 -0.22
C ASN A 208 -4.67 20.28 0.13
N VAL A 209 -5.24 20.49 1.30
CA VAL A 209 -6.39 19.74 1.79
C VAL A 209 -7.63 20.63 1.68
N ASN A 210 -8.56 20.23 0.80
CA ASN A 210 -9.83 20.89 0.66
C ASN A 210 -10.78 20.48 1.79
N PRO A 211 -11.55 21.42 2.36
CA PRO A 211 -12.63 21.06 3.25
C PRO A 211 -13.68 20.22 2.51
N LEU A 212 -14.38 19.36 3.23
CA LEU A 212 -15.53 18.68 2.67
C LEU A 212 -16.59 19.74 2.30
N PRO A 213 -17.32 19.56 1.16
CA PRO A 213 -18.32 20.51 0.71
C PRO A 213 -19.39 20.83 1.77
N THR A 214 -20.01 21.99 1.64
CA THR A 214 -21.20 22.36 2.43
C THR A 214 -22.37 21.44 2.13
N GLY A 215 -23.37 21.36 3.03
CA GLY A 215 -24.53 20.48 2.88
C GLY A 215 -24.27 19.07 3.40
N LYS A 216 -23.34 18.92 4.33
CA LYS A 216 -23.09 17.67 5.06
C LYS A 216 -24.38 17.14 5.69
N PRO A 217 -24.82 15.89 5.38
CA PRO A 217 -26.00 15.28 6.01
C PRO A 217 -25.84 15.19 7.53
N ALA A 218 -26.98 15.23 8.25
CA ALA A 218 -26.96 15.15 9.71
C ALA A 218 -26.42 13.84 10.25
N ASP A 219 -26.58 12.75 9.48
CA ASP A 219 -26.09 11.41 9.75
C ASP A 219 -24.73 11.10 9.10
N PHE A 220 -23.96 12.14 8.77
CA PHE A 220 -22.64 11.97 8.16
C PHE A 220 -21.72 11.20 9.10
N SER A 221 -21.27 10.05 8.64
CA SER A 221 -20.48 9.09 9.40
C SER A 221 -18.98 9.42 9.54
N GLY A 222 -18.50 10.46 8.83
CA GLY A 222 -17.06 10.73 8.69
C GLY A 222 -16.41 9.90 7.57
N GLY A 223 -17.17 9.06 6.87
CA GLY A 223 -16.67 8.26 5.76
C GLY A 223 -16.29 9.10 4.54
N VAL A 224 -15.07 8.90 4.03
CA VAL A 224 -14.57 9.51 2.79
C VAL A 224 -13.97 8.40 1.94
N GLY A 225 -14.54 8.16 0.77
CA GLY A 225 -14.17 7.05 -0.09
C GLY A 225 -15.31 6.55 -0.95
N GLU A 226 -15.36 5.26 -1.20
CA GLU A 226 -16.41 4.56 -1.92
C GLU A 226 -16.91 3.42 -1.04
N PHE A 227 -18.17 3.49 -0.60
CA PHE A 227 -18.70 2.53 0.37
C PHE A 227 -20.06 1.97 -0.04
N ASN A 228 -20.38 0.83 0.53
CA ASN A 228 -21.68 0.20 0.51
C ASN A 228 -22.05 -0.25 1.92
N ILE A 229 -23.36 -0.46 2.16
CA ILE A 229 -23.88 -0.91 3.45
C ILE A 229 -24.87 -2.06 3.26
N SER A 230 -24.80 -3.03 4.15
CA SER A 230 -25.78 -4.13 4.25
C SER A 230 -26.04 -4.48 5.71
N SER A 231 -27.21 -5.04 5.98
CA SER A 231 -27.54 -5.52 7.31
C SER A 231 -28.17 -6.91 7.24
N SER A 232 -28.06 -7.64 8.35
CA SER A 232 -28.74 -8.91 8.55
C SER A 232 -29.15 -9.05 10.02
N ILE A 233 -30.19 -9.83 10.25
CA ILE A 233 -30.74 -10.10 11.57
C ILE A 233 -30.74 -11.61 11.82
N ASN A 234 -30.47 -12.04 13.07
CA ASN A 234 -30.41 -13.45 13.42
C ASN A 234 -31.76 -14.14 13.38
N SER A 235 -32.84 -13.45 13.82
CA SER A 235 -34.20 -13.97 13.78
C SER A 235 -35.20 -12.81 13.78
N LYS A 236 -36.35 -13.03 13.13
CA LYS A 236 -37.52 -12.13 13.19
C LYS A 236 -38.60 -12.66 14.14
N GLU A 237 -38.51 -13.90 14.56
CA GLU A 237 -39.38 -14.54 15.54
C GLU A 237 -38.59 -14.85 16.79
N LEU A 238 -38.93 -14.28 17.91
CA LEU A 238 -38.21 -14.35 19.19
C LEU A 238 -39.21 -14.57 20.35
N LYS A 239 -38.67 -14.92 21.48
CA LYS A 239 -39.37 -14.91 22.78
C LYS A 239 -38.81 -13.75 23.62
N THR A 240 -39.59 -13.33 24.62
CA THR A 240 -39.07 -12.38 25.62
C THR A 240 -37.78 -12.93 26.25
N ASN A 241 -36.79 -12.10 26.43
CA ASN A 241 -35.42 -12.40 26.90
C ASN A 241 -34.51 -13.14 25.90
N ASP A 242 -34.98 -13.45 24.69
CA ASP A 242 -34.07 -13.95 23.66
C ASP A 242 -33.25 -12.77 23.09
N ALA A 243 -31.99 -13.03 22.78
CA ALA A 243 -31.12 -12.03 22.20
C ALA A 243 -31.39 -11.84 20.70
N ILE A 244 -31.59 -10.59 20.28
CA ILE A 244 -31.58 -10.19 18.88
C ILE A 244 -30.22 -9.62 18.54
N THR A 245 -29.66 -10.07 17.41
CA THR A 245 -28.40 -9.54 16.88
C THR A 245 -28.63 -9.00 15.48
N ILE A 246 -28.33 -7.71 15.29
CA ILE A 246 -28.29 -7.08 13.99
C ILE A 246 -26.83 -6.86 13.60
N LYS A 247 -26.44 -7.47 12.50
CA LYS A 247 -25.10 -7.33 11.93
C LYS A 247 -25.14 -6.31 10.81
N LEU A 248 -24.41 -5.20 10.97
CA LEU A 248 -24.23 -4.17 9.96
C LEU A 248 -22.85 -4.32 9.34
N VAL A 249 -22.77 -4.29 8.01
CA VAL A 249 -21.50 -4.38 7.27
C VAL A 249 -21.35 -3.15 6.40
N ILE A 250 -20.33 -2.35 6.67
CA ILE A 250 -19.88 -1.27 5.80
C ILE A 250 -18.69 -1.81 5.02
N SER A 251 -18.84 -1.94 3.71
CA SER A 251 -17.81 -2.45 2.80
C SER A 251 -17.34 -1.37 1.85
N GLY A 252 -16.09 -1.42 1.44
CA GLY A 252 -15.57 -0.48 0.45
C GLY A 252 -14.11 -0.10 0.65
N THR A 253 -13.75 1.07 0.11
CA THR A 253 -12.38 1.61 0.12
C THR A 253 -12.38 3.07 0.55
N GLY A 254 -11.50 3.40 1.49
CA GLY A 254 -11.35 4.75 2.04
C GLY A 254 -10.86 4.72 3.48
N ASN A 255 -11.43 5.61 4.31
CA ASN A 255 -11.07 5.72 5.73
C ASN A 255 -11.90 4.81 6.66
N LEU A 256 -12.14 3.55 6.28
CA LEU A 256 -13.06 2.60 6.94
C LEU A 256 -12.93 2.55 8.48
N LYS A 257 -11.72 2.54 9.03
CA LYS A 257 -11.52 2.49 10.49
C LYS A 257 -11.94 3.79 11.20
N LEU A 258 -11.94 4.91 10.49
CA LEU A 258 -12.25 6.23 11.03
C LEU A 258 -13.75 6.57 10.94
N ILE A 259 -14.54 5.72 10.27
CA ILE A 259 -16.00 5.88 10.17
C ILE A 259 -16.62 5.64 11.56
N SER A 260 -17.46 6.56 12.01
CA SER A 260 -18.27 6.38 13.22
C SER A 260 -19.31 5.27 13.02
N ASN A 261 -19.64 4.55 14.10
CA ASN A 261 -20.64 3.50 14.04
C ASN A 261 -22.02 4.12 13.87
N PRO A 262 -22.78 3.78 12.82
CA PRO A 262 -24.16 4.22 12.69
C PRO A 262 -25.00 3.71 13.86
N GLU A 263 -25.95 4.51 14.31
CA GLU A 263 -26.82 4.15 15.42
C GLU A 263 -28.05 3.35 14.93
N ILE A 264 -28.38 2.26 15.62
CA ILE A 264 -29.66 1.55 15.45
C ILE A 264 -30.63 2.02 16.52
N LYS A 265 -31.80 2.50 16.11
CA LYS A 265 -32.87 2.89 17.03
C LYS A 265 -33.72 1.66 17.38
N PHE A 266 -33.39 1.01 18.46
CA PHE A 266 -34.23 -0.04 19.02
C PHE A 266 -35.44 0.55 19.74
N PRO A 267 -36.59 -0.15 19.78
CA PRO A 267 -37.75 0.25 20.62
C PRO A 267 -37.36 0.32 22.10
N ASP A 268 -38.06 1.16 22.86
CA ASP A 268 -37.80 1.40 24.31
C ASP A 268 -37.92 0.15 25.17
N ASP A 269 -38.67 -0.85 24.73
CA ASP A 269 -38.84 -2.15 25.40
C ASP A 269 -37.65 -3.09 25.26
N PHE A 270 -36.62 -2.65 24.54
CA PHE A 270 -35.42 -3.44 24.33
C PHE A 270 -34.28 -2.97 25.24
N GLU A 271 -33.63 -3.90 25.91
CA GLU A 271 -32.37 -3.64 26.58
C GLU A 271 -31.23 -3.71 25.56
N VAL A 272 -30.55 -2.60 25.32
CA VAL A 272 -29.54 -2.46 24.28
C VAL A 272 -28.15 -2.49 24.88
N TYR A 273 -27.24 -3.22 24.24
CA TYR A 273 -25.83 -3.34 24.64
C TYR A 273 -24.93 -2.61 23.69
N ASP A 274 -23.71 -2.27 24.15
CA ASP A 274 -22.69 -1.65 23.31
C ASP A 274 -22.36 -2.53 22.11
N PRO A 275 -22.25 -1.94 20.90
CA PRO A 275 -21.97 -2.70 19.71
C PRO A 275 -20.55 -3.26 19.69
N LYS A 276 -20.40 -4.47 19.18
CA LYS A 276 -19.09 -5.07 18.90
C LYS A 276 -18.64 -4.73 17.50
N VAL A 277 -17.39 -4.22 17.36
CA VAL A 277 -16.82 -3.83 16.07
C VAL A 277 -15.67 -4.77 15.69
N ASP A 278 -15.72 -5.29 14.47
CA ASP A 278 -14.64 -6.05 13.83
C ASP A 278 -14.27 -5.39 12.50
N ASN A 279 -12.98 -5.04 12.33
CA ASN A 279 -12.46 -4.42 11.12
C ASN A 279 -11.65 -5.44 10.32
N GLN A 280 -12.25 -6.01 9.30
CA GLN A 280 -11.63 -6.94 8.36
C GLN A 280 -11.14 -6.17 7.14
N VAL A 281 -10.05 -5.41 7.31
CA VAL A 281 -9.53 -4.49 6.31
C VAL A 281 -8.08 -4.78 5.99
N ARG A 282 -7.69 -4.49 4.75
CA ARG A 282 -6.30 -4.45 4.29
C ARG A 282 -5.96 -3.06 3.81
N LEU A 283 -4.70 -2.66 3.98
CA LEU A 283 -4.20 -1.39 3.49
C LEU A 283 -3.88 -1.49 1.99
N THR A 284 -4.38 -0.54 1.22
CA THR A 284 -4.11 -0.38 -0.22
C THR A 284 -3.64 1.04 -0.51
N ARG A 285 -3.26 1.32 -1.76
CA ARG A 285 -2.87 2.67 -2.19
C ARG A 285 -4.03 3.67 -2.21
N GLU A 286 -5.25 3.19 -2.27
CA GLU A 286 -6.49 3.98 -2.26
C GLU A 286 -7.07 4.16 -0.85
N GLY A 287 -6.43 3.60 0.17
CA GLY A 287 -6.86 3.60 1.56
C GLY A 287 -7.09 2.19 2.11
N LEU A 288 -7.92 2.08 3.14
CA LEU A 288 -8.32 0.80 3.70
C LEU A 288 -9.43 0.19 2.86
N THR A 289 -9.24 -1.05 2.40
CA THR A 289 -10.22 -1.82 1.63
C THR A 289 -10.68 -3.02 2.42
N GLY A 290 -11.97 -3.28 2.48
CA GLY A 290 -12.55 -4.41 3.17
C GLY A 290 -13.89 -4.12 3.82
N ASN A 291 -14.11 -4.67 5.02
CA ASN A 291 -15.36 -4.58 5.74
C ASN A 291 -15.14 -4.07 7.16
N LYS A 292 -16.00 -3.13 7.58
CA LYS A 292 -16.22 -2.80 8.98
C LYS A 292 -17.52 -3.47 9.38
N ILE A 293 -17.43 -4.45 10.28
CA ILE A 293 -18.55 -5.24 10.75
C ILE A 293 -18.94 -4.74 12.14
N ILE A 294 -20.21 -4.42 12.34
CA ILE A 294 -20.73 -3.90 13.61
C ILE A 294 -21.91 -4.80 14.02
N GLU A 295 -21.79 -5.44 15.16
CA GLU A 295 -22.82 -6.30 15.71
C GLU A 295 -23.51 -5.58 16.86
N TYR A 296 -24.81 -5.33 16.72
CA TYR A 296 -25.68 -4.71 17.72
C TYR A 296 -26.49 -5.79 18.38
N LEU A 297 -26.41 -5.87 19.71
CA LEU A 297 -27.14 -6.80 20.55
C LEU A 297 -28.22 -6.07 21.32
N ALA A 298 -29.44 -6.59 21.28
CA ALA A 298 -30.53 -6.11 22.12
C ALA A 298 -31.40 -7.28 22.60
N ILE A 299 -32.12 -7.09 23.73
CA ILE A 299 -32.97 -8.10 24.34
C ILE A 299 -34.34 -7.52 24.56
N PRO A 300 -35.43 -7.99 23.88
CA PRO A 300 -36.79 -7.56 24.12
C PRO A 300 -37.28 -8.05 25.49
N ARG A 301 -37.85 -7.15 26.27
CA ARG A 301 -38.36 -7.46 27.61
C ARG A 301 -39.84 -7.77 27.64
N HIS A 302 -40.59 -7.32 26.61
CA HIS A 302 -42.05 -7.53 26.51
C HIS A 302 -42.40 -8.20 25.19
N ALA A 303 -43.52 -8.95 25.19
CA ALA A 303 -44.10 -9.54 24.00
C ALA A 303 -44.78 -8.45 23.14
N GLY A 304 -44.65 -8.56 21.83
CA GLY A 304 -45.23 -7.61 20.89
C GLY A 304 -44.63 -7.70 19.50
N THR A 305 -45.18 -6.92 18.59
CA THR A 305 -44.62 -6.75 17.25
C THR A 305 -43.91 -5.40 17.18
N TYR A 306 -42.64 -5.45 16.90
CA TYR A 306 -41.77 -4.26 16.93
C TYR A 306 -41.17 -3.98 15.54
N LYS A 307 -41.12 -2.70 15.21
CA LYS A 307 -40.44 -2.23 14.03
C LYS A 307 -39.07 -1.64 14.42
N ILE A 308 -37.99 -2.16 13.86
CA ILE A 308 -36.65 -1.61 13.98
C ILE A 308 -36.32 -0.94 12.65
N PRO A 309 -36.19 0.41 12.63
CA PRO A 309 -35.93 1.12 11.38
C PRO A 309 -34.56 0.78 10.80
N GLY A 310 -34.46 0.77 9.47
CA GLY A 310 -33.21 0.61 8.78
C GLY A 310 -32.23 1.75 9.10
N VAL A 311 -30.96 1.41 9.07
CA VAL A 311 -29.85 2.33 9.34
C VAL A 311 -29.60 3.22 8.14
N SER A 312 -29.50 4.52 8.36
CA SER A 312 -29.04 5.50 7.38
C SER A 312 -27.53 5.71 7.54
N PHE A 313 -26.81 5.69 6.44
CA PHE A 313 -25.37 5.85 6.38
C PHE A 313 -24.98 6.85 5.30
N SER A 314 -24.47 8.01 5.71
CA SER A 314 -24.03 9.05 4.80
C SER A 314 -22.52 9.20 4.81
N TYR A 315 -21.94 9.32 3.63
CA TYR A 315 -20.51 9.46 3.42
C TYR A 315 -20.20 10.41 2.26
N PHE A 316 -18.97 10.87 2.17
CA PHE A 316 -18.48 11.66 1.03
C PHE A 316 -17.85 10.75 0.00
N ASP A 317 -18.44 10.69 -1.19
CA ASP A 317 -17.92 9.94 -2.33
C ASP A 317 -16.89 10.79 -3.08
N ILE A 318 -15.63 10.35 -3.08
CA ILE A 318 -14.52 11.07 -3.71
C ILE A 318 -14.60 11.08 -5.23
N ARG A 319 -15.27 10.10 -5.84
CA ARG A 319 -15.44 10.00 -7.29
C ARG A 319 -16.44 11.02 -7.81
N SER A 320 -17.61 11.06 -7.21
CA SER A 320 -18.67 12.03 -7.56
C SER A 320 -18.47 13.39 -6.90
N LYS A 321 -17.55 13.50 -5.92
CA LYS A 321 -17.30 14.69 -5.10
C LYS A 321 -18.59 15.22 -4.43
N SER A 322 -19.40 14.32 -3.94
CA SER A 322 -20.71 14.60 -3.33
C SER A 322 -21.01 13.66 -2.19
N TYR A 323 -21.92 14.08 -1.30
CA TYR A 323 -22.42 13.20 -0.26
C TYR A 323 -23.38 12.17 -0.85
N LYS A 324 -23.26 10.93 -0.41
CA LYS A 324 -24.18 9.84 -0.70
C LYS A 324 -24.76 9.32 0.60
N THR A 325 -26.05 8.99 0.55
CA THR A 325 -26.78 8.37 1.66
C THR A 325 -27.26 7.00 1.22
N LEU A 326 -26.87 5.96 1.95
CA LEU A 326 -27.33 4.60 1.79
C LEU A 326 -28.22 4.24 2.99
N LYS A 327 -29.19 3.36 2.79
CA LYS A 327 -30.11 2.93 3.84
C LYS A 327 -30.27 1.41 3.78
N THR A 328 -30.25 0.74 4.94
CA THR A 328 -30.63 -0.66 5.07
C THR A 328 -32.13 -0.82 5.18
N GLU A 329 -32.62 -2.06 5.07
CA GLU A 329 -34.04 -2.37 5.23
C GLU A 329 -34.48 -2.22 6.68
N ASP A 330 -35.79 -1.92 6.87
CA ASP A 330 -36.45 -1.99 8.16
C ASP A 330 -36.68 -3.46 8.54
N TYR A 331 -36.59 -3.78 9.83
CA TYR A 331 -36.96 -5.10 10.34
C TYR A 331 -38.27 -5.01 11.15
N VAL A 332 -39.14 -5.99 10.92
CA VAL A 332 -40.32 -6.24 11.77
C VAL A 332 -40.04 -7.54 12.53
N VAL A 333 -40.11 -7.45 13.86
CA VAL A 333 -39.77 -8.55 14.77
C VAL A 333 -41.00 -8.87 15.62
N ASN A 334 -41.38 -10.14 15.64
CA ASN A 334 -42.45 -10.65 16.49
C ASN A 334 -41.85 -11.30 17.75
N VAL A 335 -42.22 -10.80 18.90
CA VAL A 335 -41.75 -11.30 20.19
C VAL A 335 -42.92 -11.98 20.91
N GLU A 336 -42.84 -13.30 21.07
CA GLU A 336 -43.80 -14.06 21.85
C GLU A 336 -43.42 -14.06 23.35
N LYS A 337 -44.38 -14.31 24.20
CA LYS A 337 -44.12 -14.47 25.63
C LYS A 337 -43.29 -15.75 25.87
N GLY A 338 -42.09 -15.59 26.40
CA GLY A 338 -41.25 -16.72 26.82
C GLY A 338 -41.89 -17.48 27.97
N ALA A 339 -41.52 -18.75 28.15
CA ALA A 339 -41.88 -19.51 29.35
C ALA A 339 -41.33 -18.75 30.58
N GLY A 340 -42.18 -18.07 31.31
CA GLY A 340 -41.80 -17.43 32.58
C GLY A 340 -41.13 -18.46 33.45
N ASN A 341 -40.01 -18.15 34.11
CA ASN A 341 -39.60 -18.87 35.28
C ASN A 341 -40.78 -18.88 36.25
N ALA A 342 -41.33 -20.03 36.52
CA ALA A 342 -42.27 -20.18 37.61
C ALA A 342 -41.58 -19.59 38.85
N GLU A 343 -42.15 -18.52 39.40
CA GLU A 343 -41.77 -18.04 40.72
C GLU A 343 -41.76 -19.26 41.62
N GLN A 344 -40.57 -19.64 42.08
CA GLN A 344 -40.48 -20.54 43.22
C GLN A 344 -40.99 -19.76 44.43
N VAL A 345 -42.16 -20.17 44.86
CA VAL A 345 -42.76 -19.85 46.18
C VAL A 345 -41.86 -20.41 47.29
#